data_9f95550631d791765df1e8f6705ebe80
#
_entry.id   9f95550631d791765df1e8f6705ebe80
#
_cell.length_a   1.000
_cell.length_b   1.000
_cell.length_c   1.000
_cell.angle_alpha   90.00
_cell.angle_beta   90.00
_cell.angle_gamma   90.00
#
_symmetry.space_group_name_H-M   'P 1'
#
loop_
_entity.id
_entity.type
_entity.pdbx_description
1 polymer ?
#
loop_
_entity_poly.entity_id
_entity_poly.type
_entity_poly.pdbx_seq_one_letter_code
_entity_poly.pdbx_strand_id
1 'polypeptide(L)'
;MSIWIIFKLLGSLALLMFGMKSMSEALQKMAGPQLRHVLGAMTTNRFTGMLTGMLVTASVQSSTATTVMTVSFVNAGLLTLAQAISVIMGANIGTTLTAWIMSAGMSFDITSAVYPAFFMGIILIYLKKYRYIGDFLFGLSFLLLGLGTLRMTGTEMHLGENEALLSFFASFDPDSFITTLVFLFLGGVMTFCVQSSAAVMAITMILCSSGALPIYQGIALVMGENIGTTVTSNLAAMSANTQARRAALAHMFFNVFGVIWILFVFRPFIDMVCGWVGYDVDMQKEAVETSVFLANSAKLSFVLAAFHTAFNVANTFILIWFIPQIERFVCWVIKPKKVDEEDEFRLHFITAGFMKTPELSVLEAQKEIQSFSERMQRMFGMVRELLTLSSSASNKKDNKAGDFNKLYTRIEKYEGISDNMELEIAKYLDSVSDAHLSDDTKAKIRAMLREISELESIGDACYNMARTISRKYNGKEDHFIEKQYDHIHQMMELTDQSLTQMNRLMKGRKESFDVNRSFHIEHEINNYRNQLKTQNITDVNNHEYTYAVGTIYMDLINECEKLGDYVVNVVEARLGIR
;
A
#
# COMPACT_ATOMS: atom_id res chain seq x y z
N MET A 1 37.81 -17.66 16.77
CA MET A 1 36.48 -17.30 17.31
C MET A 1 35.66 -18.57 17.54
N SER A 2 35.11 -18.79 18.75
CA SER A 2 34.28 -19.99 19.01
C SER A 2 32.97 -19.87 18.21
N ILE A 3 32.54 -20.98 17.59
CA ILE A 3 31.25 -21.03 16.86
C ILE A 3 30.08 -20.61 17.77
N TRP A 4 30.20 -20.82 19.08
CA TRP A 4 29.23 -20.41 20.08
C TRP A 4 29.03 -18.89 20.16
N ILE A 5 30.10 -18.10 20.00
CA ILE A 5 30.03 -16.62 20.00
C ILE A 5 29.24 -16.13 18.77
N ILE A 6 29.42 -16.80 17.61
CA ILE A 6 28.67 -16.48 16.40
C ILE A 6 27.18 -16.74 16.63
N PHE A 7 26.83 -17.87 17.26
CA PHE A 7 25.40 -18.13 17.61
C PHE A 7 24.85 -17.12 18.61
N LYS A 8 25.63 -16.67 19.60
CA LYS A 8 25.23 -15.60 20.52
C LYS A 8 24.96 -14.29 19.75
N LEU A 9 25.83 -13.91 18.82
CA LEU A 9 25.68 -12.70 18.01
C LEU A 9 24.40 -12.77 17.16
N LEU A 10 24.22 -13.86 16.41
CA LEU A 10 23.04 -14.06 15.56
C LEU A 10 21.75 -14.16 16.39
N GLY A 11 21.79 -14.82 17.54
CA GLY A 11 20.67 -14.93 18.47
C GLY A 11 20.28 -13.58 19.08
N SER A 12 21.27 -12.77 19.46
CA SER A 12 21.05 -11.42 19.98
C SER A 12 20.44 -10.50 18.91
N LEU A 13 20.92 -10.60 17.68
CA LEU A 13 20.38 -9.85 16.54
C LEU A 13 18.95 -10.30 16.22
N ALA A 14 18.69 -11.61 16.23
CA ALA A 14 17.36 -12.16 16.02
C ALA A 14 16.38 -11.69 17.11
N LEU A 15 16.80 -11.65 18.37
CA LEU A 15 15.99 -11.15 19.49
C LEU A 15 15.69 -9.64 19.34
N LEU A 16 16.69 -8.84 18.94
CA LEU A 16 16.53 -7.42 18.65
C LEU A 16 15.51 -7.21 17.52
N MET A 17 15.66 -7.93 16.42
CA MET A 17 14.76 -7.83 15.25
C MET A 17 13.34 -8.28 15.60
N PHE A 18 13.18 -9.35 16.38
CA PHE A 18 11.88 -9.81 16.84
C PHE A 18 11.21 -8.78 17.77
N GLY A 19 11.97 -8.20 18.71
CA GLY A 19 11.50 -7.16 19.60
C GLY A 19 11.00 -5.93 18.83
N MET A 20 11.80 -5.44 17.86
CA MET A 20 11.41 -4.32 17.00
C MET A 20 10.13 -4.63 16.20
N LYS A 21 10.06 -5.82 15.60
CA LYS A 21 8.89 -6.25 14.83
C LYS A 21 7.64 -6.30 15.72
N SER A 22 7.73 -6.95 16.86
CA SER A 22 6.63 -7.11 17.82
C SER A 22 6.14 -5.75 18.34
N MET A 23 7.07 -4.86 18.71
CA MET A 23 6.78 -3.50 19.13
C MET A 23 6.07 -2.69 18.03
N SER A 24 6.60 -2.74 16.80
CA SER A 24 6.02 -2.06 15.64
C SER A 24 4.61 -2.56 15.32
N GLU A 25 4.39 -3.88 15.34
CA GLU A 25 3.06 -4.48 15.10
C GLU A 25 2.05 -4.08 16.18
N ALA A 26 2.47 -4.05 17.45
CA ALA A 26 1.62 -3.61 18.55
C ALA A 26 1.21 -2.13 18.38
N LEU A 27 2.15 -1.26 18.06
CA LEU A 27 1.89 0.16 17.78
C LEU A 27 0.97 0.36 16.58
N GLN A 28 1.16 -0.40 15.49
CA GLN A 28 0.28 -0.38 14.33
C GLN A 28 -1.15 -0.79 14.69
N LYS A 29 -1.32 -1.84 15.51
CA LYS A 29 -2.65 -2.29 15.97
C LYS A 29 -3.32 -1.27 16.89
N MET A 30 -2.56 -0.59 17.73
CA MET A 30 -3.06 0.50 18.59
C MET A 30 -3.50 1.73 17.80
N ALA A 31 -2.74 2.10 16.80
CA ALA A 31 -2.91 3.34 16.06
C ALA A 31 -3.71 3.17 14.74
N GLY A 32 -4.04 1.94 14.32
CA GLY A 32 -4.54 1.61 12.98
C GLY A 32 -5.66 2.50 12.43
N PRO A 33 -6.81 2.66 13.11
CA PRO A 33 -7.87 3.55 12.61
C PRO A 33 -7.49 5.03 12.61
N GLN A 34 -6.72 5.46 13.63
CA GLN A 34 -6.29 6.86 13.80
C GLN A 34 -5.20 7.24 12.79
N LEU A 35 -4.25 6.34 12.49
CA LEU A 35 -3.21 6.52 11.48
C LEU A 35 -3.80 6.88 10.11
N ARG A 36 -4.88 6.20 9.72
CA ARG A 36 -5.58 6.46 8.46
C ARG A 36 -6.20 7.86 8.45
N HIS A 37 -6.86 8.23 9.53
CA HIS A 37 -7.47 9.56 9.66
C HIS A 37 -6.40 10.66 9.64
N VAL A 38 -5.30 10.45 10.36
CA VAL A 38 -4.17 11.39 10.41
C VAL A 38 -3.52 11.54 9.04
N LEU A 39 -3.20 10.44 8.34
CA LEU A 39 -2.61 10.49 7.00
C LEU A 39 -3.53 11.18 5.98
N GLY A 40 -4.84 10.90 6.01
CA GLY A 40 -5.77 11.50 5.06
C GLY A 40 -6.18 12.94 5.38
N ALA A 41 -6.30 13.31 6.66
CA ALA A 41 -6.80 14.61 7.09
C ALA A 41 -5.70 15.66 7.29
N MET A 42 -4.48 15.27 7.66
CA MET A 42 -3.39 16.18 8.03
C MET A 42 -2.38 16.47 6.92
N THR A 43 -2.53 15.88 5.73
CA THR A 43 -1.60 16.09 4.60
C THR A 43 -2.03 17.22 3.67
N THR A 44 -2.55 18.32 4.23
CA THR A 44 -3.08 19.45 3.44
C THR A 44 -2.00 20.27 2.73
N ASN A 45 -0.78 20.28 3.25
CA ASN A 45 0.37 20.97 2.66
C ASN A 45 1.66 20.19 2.93
N ARG A 46 2.77 20.61 2.28
CA ARG A 46 4.08 19.94 2.39
C ARG A 46 4.63 19.83 3.81
N PHE A 47 4.39 20.83 4.67
CA PHE A 47 4.89 20.82 6.04
C PHE A 47 4.06 19.92 6.94
N THR A 48 2.73 19.97 6.81
CA THR A 48 1.84 19.08 7.54
C THR A 48 2.02 17.63 7.08
N GLY A 49 2.22 17.39 5.77
CA GLY A 49 2.55 16.07 5.25
C GLY A 49 3.87 15.52 5.82
N MET A 50 4.93 16.33 5.84
CA MET A 50 6.21 15.99 6.47
C MET A 50 6.03 15.67 7.97
N LEU A 51 5.35 16.53 8.72
CA LEU A 51 5.10 16.31 10.14
C LEU A 51 4.30 15.02 10.37
N THR A 52 3.29 14.79 9.56
CA THR A 52 2.50 13.55 9.59
C THR A 52 3.37 12.32 9.35
N GLY A 53 4.20 12.33 8.31
CA GLY A 53 5.13 11.24 8.02
C GLY A 53 6.12 10.97 9.15
N MET A 54 6.65 12.03 9.76
CA MET A 54 7.54 11.96 10.92
C MET A 54 6.83 11.32 12.13
N LEU A 55 5.64 11.80 12.48
CA LEU A 55 4.88 11.29 13.63
C LEU A 55 4.43 9.85 13.42
N VAL A 56 3.94 9.52 12.23
CA VAL A 56 3.53 8.14 11.90
C VAL A 56 4.72 7.20 12.00
N THR A 57 5.86 7.54 11.41
CA THR A 57 7.05 6.68 11.45
C THR A 57 7.62 6.56 12.85
N ALA A 58 7.68 7.66 13.60
CA ALA A 58 8.09 7.64 15.00
C ALA A 58 7.17 6.75 15.87
N SER A 59 5.86 6.77 15.60
CA SER A 59 4.87 5.93 16.30
C SER A 59 4.96 4.47 15.88
N VAL A 60 5.10 4.18 14.58
CA VAL A 60 5.14 2.82 14.02
C VAL A 60 6.54 2.19 14.15
N GLN A 61 7.59 3.00 14.34
CA GLN A 61 9.01 2.58 14.39
C GLN A 61 9.45 1.83 13.11
N SER A 62 8.83 2.15 11.96
CA SER A 62 9.14 1.54 10.67
C SER A 62 8.87 2.50 9.51
N SER A 63 9.95 3.02 8.91
CA SER A 63 9.84 3.86 7.70
C SER A 63 9.37 3.05 6.48
N THR A 64 9.77 1.78 6.39
CA THR A 64 9.29 0.88 5.34
C THR A 64 7.77 0.74 5.40
N ALA A 65 7.20 0.49 6.60
CA ALA A 65 5.76 0.39 6.78
C ALA A 65 5.05 1.71 6.41
N THR A 66 5.58 2.86 6.87
CA THR A 66 5.02 4.19 6.55
C THR A 66 5.10 4.48 5.05
N THR A 67 6.22 4.16 4.40
CA THR A 67 6.38 4.37 2.94
C THR A 67 5.43 3.48 2.16
N VAL A 68 5.32 2.20 2.51
CA VAL A 68 4.37 1.26 1.87
C VAL A 68 2.93 1.71 2.07
N MET A 69 2.54 2.15 3.28
CA MET A 69 1.22 2.75 3.51
C MET A 69 0.99 3.98 2.63
N THR A 70 1.97 4.87 2.52
CA THR A 70 1.89 6.07 1.69
C THR A 70 1.73 5.72 0.22
N VAL A 71 2.52 4.75 -0.28
CA VAL A 71 2.42 4.21 -1.65
C VAL A 71 1.04 3.62 -1.91
N SER A 72 0.48 2.87 -0.96
CA SER A 72 -0.88 2.30 -1.06
C SER A 72 -1.95 3.39 -1.07
N PHE A 73 -1.81 4.46 -0.28
CA PHE A 73 -2.74 5.59 -0.33
C PHE A 73 -2.68 6.34 -1.66
N VAL A 74 -1.51 6.48 -2.25
CA VAL A 74 -1.37 7.02 -3.61
C VAL A 74 -2.00 6.07 -4.63
N ASN A 75 -1.78 4.76 -4.50
CA ASN A 75 -2.39 3.73 -5.32
C ASN A 75 -3.92 3.78 -5.26
N ALA A 76 -4.47 3.95 -4.06
CA ALA A 76 -5.90 4.12 -3.81
C ALA A 76 -6.44 5.53 -4.16
N GLY A 77 -5.61 6.46 -4.66
CA GLY A 77 -6.02 7.83 -4.98
C GLY A 77 -6.43 8.67 -3.76
N LEU A 78 -6.03 8.27 -2.55
CA LEU A 78 -6.32 8.98 -1.30
C LEU A 78 -5.29 10.09 -1.02
N LEU A 79 -4.09 9.97 -1.57
CA LEU A 79 -3.04 10.98 -1.53
C LEU A 79 -2.59 11.32 -2.94
N THR A 80 -2.30 12.61 -3.17
CA THR A 80 -1.58 13.04 -4.37
C THR A 80 -0.12 12.64 -4.27
N LEU A 81 0.58 12.59 -5.41
CA LEU A 81 2.01 12.28 -5.44
C LEU A 81 2.83 13.30 -4.63
N ALA A 82 2.50 14.60 -4.72
CA ALA A 82 3.16 15.66 -3.96
C ALA A 82 2.98 15.49 -2.44
N GLN A 83 1.78 15.12 -1.98
CA GLN A 83 1.51 14.80 -0.58
C GLN A 83 2.32 13.60 -0.12
N ALA A 84 2.35 12.54 -0.93
CA ALA A 84 3.13 11.33 -0.63
C ALA A 84 4.63 11.63 -0.50
N ILE A 85 5.20 12.44 -1.39
CA ILE A 85 6.60 12.85 -1.31
C ILE A 85 6.88 13.56 0.02
N SER A 86 6.00 14.46 0.46
CA SER A 86 6.18 15.16 1.74
C SER A 86 6.10 14.21 2.95
N VAL A 87 5.17 13.25 2.94
CA VAL A 87 5.05 12.21 3.99
C VAL A 87 6.31 11.34 4.02
N ILE A 88 6.83 10.91 2.87
CA ILE A 88 8.04 10.10 2.77
C ILE A 88 9.27 10.86 3.31
N MET A 89 9.40 12.16 3.01
CA MET A 89 10.45 13.00 3.59
C MET A 89 10.38 13.03 5.12
N GLY A 90 9.18 13.18 5.67
CA GLY A 90 8.95 13.12 7.12
C GLY A 90 9.25 11.75 7.71
N ALA A 91 8.90 10.67 7.01
CA ALA A 91 9.16 9.31 7.43
C ALA A 91 10.66 9.04 7.66
N ASN A 92 11.53 9.59 6.81
CA ASN A 92 12.98 9.47 6.99
C ASN A 92 13.46 10.17 8.28
N ILE A 93 12.87 11.32 8.66
CA ILE A 93 13.18 11.96 9.95
C ILE A 93 12.66 11.08 11.10
N GLY A 94 11.43 10.55 11.00
CA GLY A 94 10.83 9.70 12.04
C GLY A 94 11.64 8.43 12.35
N THR A 95 12.32 7.87 11.35
CA THR A 95 13.19 6.68 11.51
C THR A 95 14.35 6.95 12.46
N THR A 96 14.82 8.18 12.55
CA THR A 96 15.98 8.51 13.39
C THR A 96 15.71 8.30 14.90
N LEU A 97 14.44 8.32 15.32
CA LEU A 97 14.07 8.02 16.70
C LEU A 97 14.48 6.58 17.10
N THR A 98 14.44 5.62 16.17
CA THR A 98 14.92 4.25 16.41
C THR A 98 16.40 4.25 16.76
N ALA A 99 17.24 5.04 16.06
CA ALA A 99 18.66 5.15 16.34
C ALA A 99 18.92 5.74 17.74
N TRP A 100 18.12 6.71 18.18
CA TRP A 100 18.23 7.27 19.53
C TRP A 100 17.82 6.27 20.62
N ILE A 101 16.75 5.49 20.41
CA ILE A 101 16.34 4.41 21.33
C ILE A 101 17.47 3.38 21.46
N MET A 102 18.09 3.00 20.34
CA MET A 102 19.19 2.03 20.34
C MET A 102 20.44 2.60 21.00
N SER A 103 20.81 3.84 20.71
CA SER A 103 21.96 4.50 21.34
C SER A 103 21.78 4.64 22.85
N ALA A 104 20.59 5.04 23.31
CA ALA A 104 20.24 5.06 24.74
C ALA A 104 20.34 3.66 25.36
N GLY A 105 19.81 2.65 24.68
CA GLY A 105 19.84 1.26 25.13
C GLY A 105 21.25 0.67 25.21
N MET A 106 22.18 1.15 24.39
CA MET A 106 23.59 0.74 24.45
C MET A 106 24.36 1.47 25.56
N SER A 107 23.96 2.69 25.92
CA SER A 107 24.70 3.55 26.84
C SER A 107 24.27 3.43 28.29
N PHE A 108 23.01 3.11 28.52
CA PHE A 108 22.44 2.95 29.87
C PHE A 108 22.25 1.47 30.22
N ASP A 109 22.33 1.13 31.52
CA ASP A 109 21.92 -0.20 31.98
C ASP A 109 20.39 -0.26 32.05
N ILE A 110 19.78 -0.64 30.92
CA ILE A 110 18.32 -0.73 30.76
C ILE A 110 17.81 -2.09 31.28
N THR A 111 18.67 -3.04 31.62
CA THR A 111 18.30 -4.39 32.05
C THR A 111 17.34 -4.36 33.25
N SER A 112 17.52 -3.40 34.16
CA SER A 112 16.63 -3.18 35.30
C SER A 112 15.21 -2.75 34.92
N ALA A 113 14.98 -2.13 33.75
CA ALA A 113 13.66 -1.74 33.25
C ALA A 113 12.96 -2.87 32.48
N VAL A 114 13.71 -3.84 31.95
CA VAL A 114 13.17 -4.95 31.13
C VAL A 114 12.25 -5.85 31.95
N TYR A 115 12.65 -6.24 33.17
CA TYR A 115 11.87 -7.15 34.01
C TYR A 115 10.53 -6.56 34.45
N PRO A 116 10.44 -5.31 34.95
CA PRO A 116 9.15 -4.67 35.22
C PRO A 116 8.27 -4.55 33.98
N ALA A 117 8.86 -4.24 32.81
CA ALA A 117 8.12 -4.12 31.55
C ALA A 117 7.53 -5.48 31.11
N PHE A 118 8.27 -6.59 31.24
CA PHE A 118 7.72 -7.93 31.02
C PHE A 118 6.57 -8.24 31.98
N PHE A 119 6.75 -7.96 33.27
CA PHE A 119 5.72 -8.23 34.28
C PHE A 119 4.44 -7.42 34.01
N MET A 120 4.55 -6.14 33.74
CA MET A 120 3.40 -5.31 33.36
C MET A 120 2.80 -5.76 32.03
N GLY A 121 3.63 -6.12 31.06
CA GLY A 121 3.21 -6.59 29.75
C GLY A 121 2.33 -7.82 29.84
N ILE A 122 2.72 -8.86 30.64
CA ILE A 122 1.92 -10.08 30.78
C ILE A 122 0.55 -9.78 31.38
N ILE A 123 0.47 -8.90 32.39
CA ILE A 123 -0.80 -8.52 33.01
C ILE A 123 -1.70 -7.84 31.95
N LEU A 124 -1.17 -6.91 31.18
CA LEU A 124 -1.94 -6.13 30.20
C LEU A 124 -2.41 -6.96 29.01
N ILE A 125 -1.67 -8.00 28.59
CA ILE A 125 -2.07 -8.91 27.51
C ILE A 125 -3.39 -9.62 27.83
N TYR A 126 -3.59 -10.03 29.09
CA TYR A 126 -4.83 -10.67 29.51
C TYR A 126 -6.02 -9.72 29.69
N LEU A 127 -5.77 -8.42 29.74
CA LEU A 127 -6.81 -7.39 29.78
C LEU A 127 -7.21 -6.99 28.36
N LYS A 128 -8.38 -7.45 27.86
CA LYS A 128 -8.86 -7.21 26.48
C LYS A 128 -8.67 -5.76 25.98
N LYS A 129 -8.95 -4.77 26.85
CA LYS A 129 -8.84 -3.33 26.54
C LYS A 129 -7.40 -2.86 26.34
N TYR A 130 -6.42 -3.46 27.02
CA TYR A 130 -5.04 -3.00 27.08
C TYR A 130 -4.06 -4.00 26.44
N ARG A 131 -4.57 -5.01 25.75
CA ARG A 131 -3.79 -6.11 25.15
C ARG A 131 -2.64 -5.60 24.30
N TYR A 132 -2.91 -4.65 23.42
CA TYR A 132 -1.87 -4.12 22.51
C TYR A 132 -0.78 -3.30 23.24
N ILE A 133 -1.12 -2.68 24.38
CA ILE A 133 -0.11 -2.04 25.26
C ILE A 133 0.78 -3.13 25.88
N GLY A 134 0.21 -4.26 26.26
CA GLY A 134 0.96 -5.42 26.72
C GLY A 134 1.91 -5.96 25.65
N ASP A 135 1.41 -6.16 24.42
CA ASP A 135 2.20 -6.59 23.26
C ASP A 135 3.35 -5.59 22.97
N PHE A 136 3.09 -4.28 23.08
CA PHE A 136 4.11 -3.23 22.93
C PHE A 136 5.20 -3.35 24.01
N LEU A 137 4.84 -3.50 25.27
CA LEU A 137 5.79 -3.67 26.36
C LEU A 137 6.65 -4.93 26.19
N PHE A 138 6.07 -6.04 25.71
CA PHE A 138 6.82 -7.25 25.37
C PHE A 138 7.81 -6.98 24.23
N GLY A 139 7.36 -6.36 23.14
CA GLY A 139 8.22 -6.00 22.02
C GLY A 139 9.38 -5.10 22.43
N LEU A 140 9.10 -4.05 23.23
CA LEU A 140 10.12 -3.16 23.79
C LEU A 140 11.10 -3.91 24.69
N SER A 141 10.61 -4.80 25.54
CA SER A 141 11.45 -5.60 26.44
C SER A 141 12.37 -6.53 25.67
N PHE A 142 11.88 -7.21 24.62
CA PHE A 142 12.71 -8.04 23.74
C PHE A 142 13.73 -7.22 22.96
N LEU A 143 13.35 -6.02 22.48
CA LEU A 143 14.29 -5.09 21.84
C LEU A 143 15.43 -4.74 22.77
N LEU A 144 15.12 -4.28 23.98
CA LEU A 144 16.11 -3.87 24.97
C LEU A 144 16.99 -5.05 25.43
N LEU A 145 16.39 -6.24 25.64
CA LEU A 145 17.13 -7.45 25.97
C LEU A 145 18.04 -7.87 24.83
N GLY A 146 17.56 -7.84 23.59
CA GLY A 146 18.35 -8.11 22.38
C GLY A 146 19.53 -7.16 22.26
N LEU A 147 19.31 -5.87 22.53
CA LEU A 147 20.37 -4.86 22.48
C LEU A 147 21.41 -5.08 23.62
N GLY A 148 20.94 -5.39 24.83
CA GLY A 148 21.82 -5.71 25.96
C GLY A 148 22.66 -6.96 25.71
N THR A 149 22.05 -8.04 25.21
CA THR A 149 22.79 -9.29 24.86
C THR A 149 23.73 -9.07 23.68
N LEU A 150 23.36 -8.25 22.70
CA LEU A 150 24.21 -7.91 21.57
C LEU A 150 25.44 -7.11 22.02
N ARG A 151 25.28 -6.15 22.94
CA ARG A 151 26.38 -5.40 23.58
C ARG A 151 27.32 -6.34 24.36
N MET A 152 26.74 -7.22 25.20
CA MET A 152 27.54 -8.20 25.96
C MET A 152 28.36 -9.10 25.02
N THR A 153 27.71 -9.61 23.96
CA THR A 153 28.39 -10.44 22.96
C THR A 153 29.53 -9.69 22.27
N GLY A 154 29.30 -8.42 21.89
CA GLY A 154 30.31 -7.55 21.31
C GLY A 154 31.55 -7.38 22.23
N THR A 155 31.33 -7.24 23.54
CA THR A 155 32.36 -7.17 24.55
C THR A 155 33.11 -8.51 24.68
N GLU A 156 32.38 -9.64 24.75
CA GLU A 156 32.98 -11.00 24.79
C GLU A 156 33.81 -11.32 23.52
N MET A 157 33.46 -10.74 22.40
CA MET A 157 34.22 -10.90 21.15
C MET A 157 35.53 -10.15 21.12
N HIS A 158 35.80 -9.26 22.09
CA HIS A 158 36.98 -8.39 22.11
C HIS A 158 37.21 -7.72 20.75
N LEU A 159 36.15 -7.17 20.13
CA LEU A 159 36.20 -6.66 18.76
C LEU A 159 37.29 -5.60 18.57
N GLY A 160 37.48 -4.71 19.56
CA GLY A 160 38.50 -3.68 19.56
C GLY A 160 39.96 -4.20 19.83
N GLU A 161 40.13 -5.50 20.06
CA GLU A 161 41.41 -6.17 20.27
C GLU A 161 41.67 -7.29 19.25
N ASN A 162 40.72 -7.57 18.37
CA ASN A 162 40.83 -8.63 17.37
C ASN A 162 41.69 -8.17 16.20
N GLU A 163 42.94 -8.66 16.17
CA GLU A 163 43.95 -8.29 15.17
C GLU A 163 43.46 -8.49 13.73
N ALA A 164 42.74 -9.58 13.45
CA ALA A 164 42.21 -9.86 12.11
C ALA A 164 41.16 -8.83 11.68
N LEU A 165 40.31 -8.41 12.60
CA LEU A 165 39.25 -7.42 12.34
C LEU A 165 39.87 -6.02 12.22
N LEU A 166 40.78 -5.66 13.13
CA LEU A 166 41.48 -4.39 13.11
C LEU A 166 42.35 -4.24 11.85
N SER A 167 43.10 -5.30 11.47
CA SER A 167 43.89 -5.28 10.24
C SER A 167 43.01 -5.19 8.98
N PHE A 168 41.85 -5.84 8.98
CA PHE A 168 40.88 -5.71 7.89
C PHE A 168 40.42 -4.26 7.75
N PHE A 169 39.93 -3.62 8.81
CA PHE A 169 39.51 -2.23 8.73
C PHE A 169 40.65 -1.24 8.49
N ALA A 170 41.83 -1.50 9.03
CA ALA A 170 43.02 -0.70 8.80
C ALA A 170 43.57 -0.82 7.35
N SER A 171 43.20 -1.87 6.61
CA SER A 171 43.55 -1.99 5.19
C SER A 171 42.80 -0.95 4.31
N PHE A 172 41.77 -0.33 4.83
CA PHE A 172 41.02 0.73 4.18
C PHE A 172 41.50 2.08 4.73
N ASP A 173 42.10 2.90 3.87
CA ASP A 173 42.46 4.26 4.23
C ASP A 173 41.23 5.07 4.61
N PRO A 174 41.05 5.52 5.88
CA PRO A 174 39.86 6.27 6.32
C PRO A 174 39.74 7.64 5.63
N ASP A 175 40.83 8.15 5.04
CA ASP A 175 40.86 9.42 4.33
C ASP A 175 40.47 9.29 2.85
N SER A 176 40.43 8.07 2.35
CA SER A 176 40.10 7.79 0.94
C SER A 176 38.62 7.92 0.67
N PHE A 177 38.26 8.70 -0.35
CA PHE A 177 36.89 8.79 -0.88
C PHE A 177 36.36 7.43 -1.36
N ILE A 178 37.25 6.58 -1.91
CA ILE A 178 36.90 5.22 -2.37
C ILE A 178 36.46 4.37 -1.17
N THR A 179 37.16 4.45 -0.05
CA THR A 179 36.76 3.77 1.19
C THR A 179 35.36 4.17 1.63
N THR A 180 35.07 5.47 1.62
CA THR A 180 33.70 5.97 1.94
C THR A 180 32.66 5.34 1.01
N LEU A 181 32.92 5.26 -0.29
CA LEU A 181 31.98 4.64 -1.26
C LEU A 181 31.82 3.13 -1.04
N VAL A 182 32.90 2.42 -0.69
CA VAL A 182 32.85 0.97 -0.39
C VAL A 182 31.98 0.70 0.83
N PHE A 183 32.17 1.45 1.92
CA PHE A 183 31.37 1.27 3.13
C PHE A 183 29.91 1.71 2.93
N LEU A 184 29.67 2.77 2.16
CA LEU A 184 28.33 3.19 1.75
C LEU A 184 27.62 2.07 0.96
N PHE A 185 28.29 1.50 -0.04
CA PHE A 185 27.76 0.39 -0.81
C PHE A 185 27.47 -0.83 0.08
N LEU A 186 28.42 -1.17 0.97
CA LEU A 186 28.26 -2.28 1.91
C LEU A 186 27.05 -2.09 2.83
N GLY A 187 26.86 -0.89 3.40
CA GLY A 187 25.70 -0.56 4.21
C GLY A 187 24.39 -0.72 3.46
N GLY A 188 24.35 -0.29 2.18
CA GLY A 188 23.20 -0.48 1.29
C GLY A 188 22.89 -1.95 1.02
N VAL A 189 23.90 -2.74 0.70
CA VAL A 189 23.74 -4.19 0.46
C VAL A 189 23.32 -4.93 1.72
N MET A 190 23.95 -4.64 2.86
CA MET A 190 23.57 -5.25 4.14
C MET A 190 22.10 -4.97 4.48
N THR A 191 21.67 -3.72 4.35
CA THR A 191 20.27 -3.33 4.63
C THR A 191 19.30 -4.00 3.66
N PHE A 192 19.65 -4.08 2.39
CA PHE A 192 18.85 -4.79 1.39
C PHE A 192 18.71 -6.28 1.71
N CYS A 193 19.82 -6.96 2.09
CA CYS A 193 19.81 -8.39 2.41
C CYS A 193 19.08 -8.70 3.72
N VAL A 194 19.34 -7.91 4.77
CA VAL A 194 18.75 -8.10 6.11
C VAL A 194 17.30 -7.60 6.18
N GLN A 195 16.89 -6.74 5.25
CA GLN A 195 15.56 -6.09 5.23
C GLN A 195 15.27 -5.25 6.48
N SER A 196 16.33 -4.78 7.17
CA SER A 196 16.23 -4.02 8.41
C SER A 196 17.41 -3.06 8.56
N SER A 197 17.18 -1.77 8.33
CA SER A 197 18.16 -0.72 8.60
C SER A 197 18.52 -0.64 10.08
N ALA A 198 17.56 -0.84 10.98
CA ALA A 198 17.82 -0.80 12.40
C ALA A 198 18.77 -1.94 12.86
N ALA A 199 18.69 -3.13 12.26
CA ALA A 199 19.63 -4.22 12.56
C ALA A 199 21.07 -3.87 12.12
N VAL A 200 21.22 -3.27 10.93
CA VAL A 200 22.52 -2.84 10.41
C VAL A 200 23.07 -1.68 11.24
N MET A 201 22.22 -0.72 11.63
CA MET A 201 22.56 0.36 12.55
C MET A 201 23.08 -0.18 13.89
N ALA A 202 22.43 -1.19 14.48
CA ALA A 202 22.87 -1.80 15.74
C ALA A 202 24.27 -2.43 15.62
N ILE A 203 24.52 -3.17 14.53
CA ILE A 203 25.84 -3.73 14.23
C ILE A 203 26.89 -2.62 14.07
N THR A 204 26.58 -1.59 13.31
CA THR A 204 27.45 -0.43 13.09
C THR A 204 27.78 0.27 14.41
N MET A 205 26.77 0.49 15.27
CA MET A 205 26.98 1.08 16.61
C MET A 205 27.92 0.26 17.48
N ILE A 206 27.79 -1.07 17.46
CA ILE A 206 28.66 -1.96 18.24
C ILE A 206 30.08 -1.93 17.71
N LEU A 207 30.28 -2.03 16.40
CA LEU A 207 31.59 -1.99 15.78
C LEU A 207 32.32 -0.66 16.04
N CYS A 208 31.60 0.46 15.98
CA CYS A 208 32.14 1.76 16.29
C CYS A 208 32.43 1.92 17.78
N SER A 209 31.49 1.59 18.67
CA SER A 209 31.65 1.76 20.11
C SER A 209 32.71 0.82 20.73
N SER A 210 33.00 -0.30 20.08
CA SER A 210 34.12 -1.18 20.45
C SER A 210 35.49 -0.68 19.96
N GLY A 211 35.54 0.39 19.18
CA GLY A 211 36.76 0.91 18.55
C GLY A 211 37.28 0.07 17.38
N ALA A 212 36.52 -0.92 16.90
CA ALA A 212 36.90 -1.74 15.76
C ALA A 212 36.71 -1.04 14.41
N LEU A 213 35.64 -0.22 14.30
CA LEU A 213 35.30 0.50 13.08
C LEU A 213 35.45 2.01 13.29
N PRO A 214 36.28 2.71 12.49
CA PRO A 214 36.39 4.16 12.54
C PRO A 214 35.07 4.87 12.24
N ILE A 215 34.84 6.04 12.84
CA ILE A 215 33.58 6.78 12.77
C ILE A 215 33.17 7.15 11.33
N TYR A 216 34.12 7.56 10.48
CA TYR A 216 33.83 7.94 9.09
C TYR A 216 33.30 6.76 8.27
N GLN A 217 33.85 5.57 8.49
CA GLN A 217 33.41 4.33 7.86
C GLN A 217 32.05 3.89 8.42
N GLY A 218 31.82 4.03 9.73
CA GLY A 218 30.53 3.77 10.37
C GLY A 218 29.42 4.67 9.83
N ILE A 219 29.72 5.95 9.65
CA ILE A 219 28.77 6.90 9.06
C ILE A 219 28.50 6.58 7.58
N ALA A 220 29.52 6.17 6.82
CA ALA A 220 29.33 5.72 5.45
C ALA A 220 28.38 4.51 5.35
N LEU A 221 28.48 3.55 6.29
CA LEU A 221 27.50 2.45 6.41
C LEU A 221 26.09 2.97 6.65
N VAL A 222 25.89 3.90 7.60
CA VAL A 222 24.58 4.51 7.91
C VAL A 222 23.99 5.24 6.70
N MET A 223 24.80 5.93 5.92
CA MET A 223 24.34 6.54 4.67
C MET A 223 23.89 5.48 3.66
N GLY A 224 24.63 4.38 3.57
CA GLY A 224 24.26 3.23 2.74
C GLY A 224 22.93 2.58 3.16
N GLU A 225 22.68 2.45 4.46
CA GLU A 225 21.43 1.93 5.02
C GLU A 225 20.21 2.70 4.51
N ASN A 226 20.28 4.02 4.45
CA ASN A 226 19.20 4.85 3.94
C ASN A 226 18.87 4.53 2.47
N ILE A 227 19.89 4.32 1.63
CA ILE A 227 19.68 3.91 0.23
C ILE A 227 19.12 2.47 0.17
N GLY A 228 19.69 1.54 0.93
CA GLY A 228 19.28 0.13 0.95
C GLY A 228 17.79 -0.05 1.27
N THR A 229 17.27 0.74 2.20
CA THR A 229 15.84 0.75 2.56
C THR A 229 14.95 1.15 1.36
N THR A 230 15.42 2.04 0.48
CA THR A 230 14.63 2.48 -0.68
C THR A 230 14.56 1.44 -1.79
N VAL A 231 15.56 0.58 -1.91
CA VAL A 231 15.55 -0.51 -2.91
C VAL A 231 14.39 -1.46 -2.64
N THR A 232 14.17 -1.84 -1.38
CA THR A 232 13.05 -2.70 -1.00
C THR A 232 11.69 -2.07 -1.33
N SER A 233 11.53 -0.78 -1.05
CA SER A 233 10.30 -0.03 -1.37
C SER A 233 10.04 0.05 -2.88
N ASN A 234 11.10 0.18 -3.70
CA ASN A 234 10.98 0.21 -5.16
C ASN A 234 10.64 -1.16 -5.75
N LEU A 235 11.29 -2.23 -5.27
CA LEU A 235 10.93 -3.60 -5.69
C LEU A 235 9.46 -3.87 -5.38
N ALA A 236 9.08 -3.47 -4.23
CA ALA A 236 7.74 -3.58 -3.76
C ALA A 236 6.75 -2.82 -4.67
N ALA A 237 7.01 -1.63 -5.08
CA ALA A 237 6.14 -0.84 -5.95
C ALA A 237 6.14 -1.30 -7.43
N MET A 238 6.94 -2.27 -7.84
CA MET A 238 7.03 -2.71 -9.25
C MET A 238 5.71 -3.24 -9.80
N SER A 239 4.92 -3.91 -8.97
CA SER A 239 3.60 -4.44 -9.32
C SER A 239 2.46 -3.44 -9.12
N ALA A 240 2.71 -2.29 -8.48
CA ALA A 240 1.73 -1.27 -8.23
C ALA A 240 1.48 -0.35 -9.45
N ASN A 241 0.47 0.53 -9.35
CA ASN A 241 0.15 1.48 -10.40
C ASN A 241 1.27 2.51 -10.63
N THR A 242 1.13 3.29 -11.71
CA THR A 242 2.12 4.29 -12.11
C THR A 242 2.42 5.32 -11.01
N GLN A 243 1.41 5.77 -10.26
CA GLN A 243 1.58 6.78 -9.22
C GLN A 243 2.32 6.23 -8.00
N ALA A 244 2.00 5.00 -7.58
CA ALA A 244 2.67 4.28 -6.52
C ALA A 244 4.17 4.06 -6.83
N ARG A 245 4.49 3.67 -8.07
CA ARG A 245 5.87 3.52 -8.54
C ARG A 245 6.63 4.85 -8.54
N ARG A 246 5.97 5.97 -8.89
CA ARG A 246 6.54 7.32 -8.81
C ARG A 246 6.86 7.73 -7.37
N ALA A 247 5.97 7.41 -6.43
CA ALA A 247 6.21 7.68 -5.00
C ALA A 247 7.41 6.89 -4.46
N ALA A 248 7.55 5.61 -4.81
CA ALA A 248 8.71 4.80 -4.44
C ALA A 248 10.02 5.32 -5.07
N LEU A 249 9.99 5.74 -6.33
CA LEU A 249 11.15 6.36 -6.98
C LEU A 249 11.52 7.71 -6.33
N ALA A 250 10.54 8.50 -5.91
CA ALA A 250 10.80 9.74 -5.17
C ALA A 250 11.51 9.49 -3.83
N HIS A 251 11.16 8.40 -3.12
CA HIS A 251 11.86 7.97 -1.91
C HIS A 251 13.34 7.63 -2.19
N MET A 252 13.61 6.88 -3.26
CA MET A 252 14.98 6.58 -3.67
C MET A 252 15.73 7.86 -4.06
N PHE A 253 15.12 8.74 -4.85
CA PHE A 253 15.71 10.02 -5.23
C PHE A 253 16.10 10.87 -4.02
N PHE A 254 15.21 10.97 -3.02
CA PHE A 254 15.46 11.71 -1.77
C PHE A 254 16.72 11.22 -1.06
N ASN A 255 16.89 9.90 -0.89
CA ASN A 255 18.02 9.34 -0.18
C ASN A 255 19.32 9.41 -1.00
N VAL A 256 19.25 9.13 -2.31
CA VAL A 256 20.43 9.24 -3.20
C VAL A 256 20.92 10.68 -3.28
N PHE A 257 20.00 11.66 -3.45
CA PHE A 257 20.35 13.07 -3.45
C PHE A 257 21.00 13.49 -2.12
N GLY A 258 20.43 13.03 -0.99
CA GLY A 258 20.99 13.27 0.34
C GLY A 258 22.41 12.78 0.45
N VAL A 259 22.69 11.56 0.01
CA VAL A 259 24.04 10.99 0.01
C VAL A 259 24.99 11.79 -0.90
N ILE A 260 24.53 12.21 -2.08
CA ILE A 260 25.38 12.96 -3.02
C ILE A 260 25.85 14.29 -2.40
N TRP A 261 24.93 15.11 -1.87
CA TRP A 261 25.36 16.42 -1.33
C TRP A 261 26.19 16.29 -0.06
N ILE A 262 25.88 15.32 0.82
CA ILE A 262 26.68 15.12 2.04
C ILE A 262 28.10 14.67 1.74
N LEU A 263 28.34 13.89 0.69
CA LEU A 263 29.68 13.48 0.27
C LEU A 263 30.60 14.67 -0.04
N PHE A 264 30.05 15.80 -0.50
CA PHE A 264 30.83 17.04 -0.72
C PHE A 264 31.28 17.72 0.57
N VAL A 265 30.56 17.54 1.66
CA VAL A 265 30.83 18.13 2.98
C VAL A 265 31.01 17.05 4.06
N PHE A 266 31.42 15.86 3.66
CA PHE A 266 31.40 14.65 4.50
C PHE A 266 32.09 14.85 5.84
N ARG A 267 33.40 15.19 5.82
CA ARG A 267 34.19 15.37 7.05
C ARG A 267 33.73 16.57 7.88
N PRO A 268 33.62 17.79 7.33
CA PRO A 268 33.19 18.94 8.12
C PRO A 268 31.82 18.74 8.80
N PHE A 269 30.90 18.02 8.13
CA PHE A 269 29.60 17.73 8.70
C PHE A 269 29.68 16.73 9.85
N ILE A 270 30.52 15.69 9.71
CA ILE A 270 30.74 14.70 10.78
C ILE A 270 31.42 15.34 11.97
N ASP A 271 32.48 16.10 11.76
CA ASP A 271 33.21 16.79 12.82
C ASP A 271 32.34 17.75 13.61
N MET A 272 31.45 18.46 12.91
CA MET A 272 30.41 19.28 13.54
C MET A 272 29.48 18.44 14.45
N VAL A 273 29.02 17.30 13.99
CA VAL A 273 28.16 16.39 14.78
C VAL A 273 28.92 15.79 15.95
N CYS A 274 30.17 15.39 15.75
CA CYS A 274 31.06 14.93 16.82
C CYS A 274 31.24 15.99 17.91
N GLY A 275 31.40 17.26 17.50
CA GLY A 275 31.47 18.39 18.42
C GLY A 275 30.21 18.58 19.25
N TRP A 276 29.01 18.42 18.65
CA TRP A 276 27.73 18.50 19.39
C TRP A 276 27.60 17.42 20.47
N VAL A 277 28.09 16.21 20.20
CA VAL A 277 28.04 15.09 21.14
C VAL A 277 29.19 15.13 22.13
N GLY A 278 30.23 15.90 21.84
CA GLY A 278 31.47 15.96 22.63
C GLY A 278 32.35 14.73 22.45
N TYR A 279 32.33 14.12 21.27
CA TYR A 279 33.24 13.06 20.85
C TYR A 279 34.50 13.68 20.28
N ASP A 280 35.66 13.23 20.81
CA ASP A 280 36.96 13.65 20.31
C ASP A 280 37.44 12.67 19.23
N VAL A 281 37.49 13.14 17.98
CA VAL A 281 37.88 12.35 16.80
C VAL A 281 39.38 12.04 16.80
N ASP A 282 40.21 12.96 17.36
CA ASP A 282 41.66 12.89 17.33
C ASP A 282 42.24 12.11 18.52
N MET A 283 41.39 11.63 19.44
CA MET A 283 41.80 10.89 20.62
C MET A 283 42.45 9.55 20.26
N GLN A 284 43.73 9.43 20.47
CA GLN A 284 44.50 8.19 20.23
C GLN A 284 44.51 7.31 21.49
N LYS A 285 44.32 5.99 21.31
CA LYS A 285 44.26 5.00 22.39
C LYS A 285 45.55 4.95 23.21
N GLU A 286 46.70 5.17 22.56
CA GLU A 286 48.02 5.13 23.17
C GLU A 286 48.34 6.40 23.98
N ALA A 287 47.63 7.49 23.73
CA ALA A 287 47.89 8.80 24.35
C ALA A 287 47.11 9.06 25.64
N VAL A 288 46.09 8.23 25.96
CA VAL A 288 45.20 8.44 27.10
C VAL A 288 44.96 7.14 27.88
N GLU A 289 44.48 7.27 29.12
CA GLU A 289 44.04 6.10 29.88
C GLU A 289 42.94 5.32 29.18
N THR A 290 42.99 4.01 29.27
CA THR A 290 41.98 3.12 28.62
C THR A 290 40.54 3.47 29.03
N SER A 291 40.33 3.89 30.28
CA SER A 291 39.01 4.32 30.79
C SER A 291 38.47 5.56 30.05
N VAL A 292 39.34 6.52 29.74
CA VAL A 292 39.02 7.76 29.03
C VAL A 292 38.74 7.48 27.56
N PHE A 293 39.53 6.62 26.94
CA PHE A 293 39.31 6.19 25.56
C PHE A 293 37.98 5.45 25.41
N LEU A 294 37.67 4.51 26.32
CA LEU A 294 36.40 3.76 26.31
C LEU A 294 35.21 4.70 26.55
N ALA A 295 35.35 5.68 27.45
CA ALA A 295 34.29 6.67 27.68
C ALA A 295 34.05 7.56 26.45
N ASN A 296 35.10 7.90 25.70
CA ASN A 296 34.96 8.61 24.43
C ASN A 296 34.29 7.70 23.36
N SER A 297 34.75 6.46 23.20
CA SER A 297 34.21 5.50 22.24
C SER A 297 32.73 5.17 22.51
N ALA A 298 32.27 5.15 23.75
CA ALA A 298 30.89 4.97 24.11
C ALA A 298 29.93 6.06 23.54
N LYS A 299 30.49 7.26 23.28
CA LYS A 299 29.71 8.36 22.65
C LYS A 299 29.44 8.13 21.16
N LEU A 300 30.16 7.20 20.51
CA LEU A 300 30.01 6.95 19.08
C LEU A 300 28.61 6.50 18.68
N SER A 301 27.89 5.75 19.54
CA SER A 301 26.49 5.40 19.30
C SER A 301 25.60 6.65 19.21
N PHE A 302 25.85 7.66 20.06
CA PHE A 302 25.15 8.96 20.01
C PHE A 302 25.56 9.78 18.79
N VAL A 303 26.82 9.74 18.37
CA VAL A 303 27.28 10.41 17.14
C VAL A 303 26.56 9.83 15.92
N LEU A 304 26.43 8.50 15.82
CA LEU A 304 25.71 7.85 14.72
C LEU A 304 24.22 8.24 14.72
N ALA A 305 23.56 8.26 15.87
CA ALA A 305 22.17 8.69 15.99
C ALA A 305 21.99 10.18 15.66
N ALA A 306 22.88 11.05 16.15
CA ALA A 306 22.88 12.49 15.89
C ALA A 306 23.15 12.78 14.41
N PHE A 307 24.13 12.11 13.80
CA PHE A 307 24.39 12.22 12.36
C PHE A 307 23.16 11.80 11.54
N HIS A 308 22.57 10.66 11.87
CA HIS A 308 21.37 10.16 11.16
C HIS A 308 20.22 11.18 11.22
N THR A 309 20.02 11.81 12.37
CA THR A 309 19.02 12.87 12.52
C THR A 309 19.40 14.14 11.76
N ALA A 310 20.61 14.67 11.97
CA ALA A 310 21.07 15.90 11.32
C ALA A 310 21.04 15.78 9.80
N PHE A 311 21.47 14.64 9.26
CA PHE A 311 21.44 14.34 7.83
C PHE A 311 20.01 14.34 7.29
N ASN A 312 19.08 13.57 7.88
CA ASN A 312 17.70 13.48 7.39
C ASN A 312 16.94 14.81 7.54
N VAL A 313 17.16 15.54 8.61
CA VAL A 313 16.58 16.89 8.81
C VAL A 313 17.13 17.86 7.77
N ALA A 314 18.45 17.96 7.59
CA ALA A 314 19.05 18.84 6.60
C ALA A 314 18.58 18.50 5.19
N ASN A 315 18.59 17.22 4.80
CA ASN A 315 18.13 16.76 3.50
C ASN A 315 16.65 17.11 3.26
N THR A 316 15.81 16.94 4.27
CA THR A 316 14.39 17.32 4.19
C THR A 316 14.23 18.83 4.03
N PHE A 317 14.95 19.65 4.82
CA PHE A 317 14.90 21.12 4.70
C PHE A 317 15.36 21.62 3.33
N ILE A 318 16.33 20.97 2.72
CA ILE A 318 16.78 21.28 1.37
C ILE A 318 15.68 20.90 0.36
N LEU A 319 15.16 19.68 0.40
CA LEU A 319 14.32 19.13 -0.66
C LEU A 319 12.83 19.46 -0.55
N ILE A 320 12.32 19.87 0.61
CA ILE A 320 10.90 20.18 0.82
C ILE A 320 10.40 21.33 -0.09
N TRP A 321 11.29 22.21 -0.49
CA TRP A 321 11.00 23.32 -1.41
C TRP A 321 10.93 22.86 -2.86
N PHE A 322 11.53 21.72 -3.18
CA PHE A 322 11.67 21.15 -4.52
C PHE A 322 10.70 20.00 -4.82
N ILE A 323 9.67 19.79 -3.98
CA ILE A 323 8.66 18.73 -4.20
C ILE A 323 8.06 18.80 -5.62
N PRO A 324 7.67 19.98 -6.18
CA PRO A 324 7.14 20.03 -7.55
C PRO A 324 8.15 19.61 -8.62
N GLN A 325 9.45 19.86 -8.39
CA GLN A 325 10.52 19.46 -9.30
C GLN A 325 10.77 17.95 -9.22
N ILE A 326 10.76 17.38 -8.00
CA ILE A 326 10.87 15.93 -7.78
C ILE A 326 9.67 15.22 -8.43
N GLU A 327 8.46 15.74 -8.27
CA GLU A 327 7.26 15.21 -8.92
C GLU A 327 7.40 15.20 -10.45
N ARG A 328 7.86 16.30 -11.05
CA ARG A 328 8.12 16.36 -12.51
C ARG A 328 9.17 15.36 -12.93
N PHE A 329 10.26 15.22 -12.18
CA PHE A 329 11.34 14.28 -12.46
C PHE A 329 10.83 12.83 -12.46
N VAL A 330 10.12 12.40 -11.40
CA VAL A 330 9.63 11.02 -11.33
C VAL A 330 8.53 10.75 -12.36
N CYS A 331 7.73 11.77 -12.73
CA CYS A 331 6.77 11.67 -13.81
C CYS A 331 7.44 11.57 -15.19
N TRP A 332 8.60 12.18 -15.38
CA TRP A 332 9.39 12.07 -16.60
C TRP A 332 10.04 10.69 -16.72
N VAL A 333 10.58 10.14 -15.63
CA VAL A 333 11.20 8.80 -15.60
C VAL A 333 10.14 7.71 -15.78
N ILE A 334 9.04 7.78 -15.03
CA ILE A 334 7.97 6.78 -15.08
C ILE A 334 6.78 7.37 -15.84
N LYS A 335 6.74 7.10 -17.14
CA LYS A 335 5.62 7.49 -17.99
C LYS A 335 4.43 6.56 -17.77
N PRO A 336 3.18 7.05 -17.86
CA PRO A 336 2.02 6.17 -17.87
C PRO A 336 2.13 5.25 -19.09
N LYS A 337 1.92 3.95 -18.88
CA LYS A 337 1.77 3.04 -20.02
C LYS A 337 0.50 3.44 -20.77
N LYS A 338 0.62 3.73 -22.06
CA LYS A 338 -0.52 3.69 -22.96
C LYS A 338 -0.82 2.20 -23.18
N VAL A 339 -1.75 1.69 -22.45
CA VAL A 339 -2.33 0.37 -22.69
C VAL A 339 -3.80 0.63 -22.95
N ASP A 340 -4.37 -0.05 -23.91
CA ASP A 340 -5.80 -0.28 -23.98
C ASP A 340 -6.14 -1.22 -22.79
N GLU A 341 -6.06 -0.65 -21.57
CA GLU A 341 -6.23 -1.35 -20.27
C GLU A 341 -7.66 -1.85 -20.09
N GLU A 342 -8.54 -1.44 -21.01
CA GLU A 342 -9.96 -1.73 -20.93
C GLU A 342 -10.30 -3.20 -21.22
N ASP A 343 -9.50 -3.88 -22.04
CA ASP A 343 -9.78 -5.22 -22.54
C ASP A 343 -8.90 -6.34 -21.94
N GLU A 344 -8.07 -6.04 -20.92
CA GLU A 344 -7.28 -7.05 -20.21
C GLU A 344 -7.75 -7.22 -18.77
N PHE A 345 -7.77 -8.49 -18.30
CA PHE A 345 -7.92 -8.79 -16.88
C PHE A 345 -6.67 -8.33 -16.14
N ARG A 346 -6.82 -7.32 -15.29
CA ARG A 346 -5.78 -6.86 -14.39
C ARG A 346 -6.41 -6.16 -13.19
N LEU A 347 -6.07 -6.62 -11.99
CA LEU A 347 -6.37 -5.89 -10.78
C LEU A 347 -5.44 -4.66 -10.68
N HIS A 348 -6.01 -3.48 -10.43
CA HIS A 348 -5.28 -2.22 -10.45
C HIS A 348 -4.81 -1.78 -9.06
N PHE A 349 -5.58 -2.11 -8.04
CA PHE A 349 -5.40 -1.64 -6.67
C PHE A 349 -4.91 -2.74 -5.72
N ILE A 350 -5.25 -4.00 -5.99
CA ILE A 350 -4.82 -5.16 -5.22
C ILE A 350 -3.44 -5.59 -5.70
N THR A 351 -2.45 -5.53 -4.80
CA THR A 351 -1.06 -5.90 -5.11
C THR A 351 -0.64 -7.08 -4.24
N ALA A 352 -0.38 -8.22 -4.84
CA ALA A 352 0.03 -9.42 -4.13
C ALA A 352 1.31 -9.19 -3.32
N GLY A 353 1.25 -9.47 -2.02
CA GLY A 353 2.44 -9.55 -1.15
C GLY A 353 2.79 -8.27 -0.37
N PHE A 354 2.05 -7.15 -0.53
CA PHE A 354 2.46 -5.85 0.00
C PHE A 354 1.94 -5.49 1.38
N MET A 355 0.74 -5.93 1.74
CA MET A 355 0.05 -5.36 2.89
C MET A 355 0.08 -6.27 4.11
N LYS A 356 0.76 -5.77 5.15
CA LYS A 356 0.73 -6.39 6.49
C LYS A 356 -0.36 -5.80 7.40
N THR A 357 -1.09 -4.77 6.95
CA THR A 357 -2.16 -4.13 7.73
C THR A 357 -3.52 -4.38 7.09
N PRO A 358 -4.41 -5.16 7.76
CA PRO A 358 -5.71 -5.56 7.23
C PRO A 358 -6.59 -4.38 6.78
N GLU A 359 -6.52 -3.26 7.49
CA GLU A 359 -7.32 -2.07 7.20
C GLU A 359 -6.97 -1.42 5.85
N LEU A 360 -5.71 -1.50 5.44
CA LEU A 360 -5.28 -0.99 4.13
C LEU A 360 -5.67 -1.95 3.01
N SER A 361 -5.57 -3.24 3.26
CA SER A 361 -6.04 -4.27 2.34
C SER A 361 -7.53 -4.11 2.01
N VAL A 362 -8.35 -3.80 3.01
CA VAL A 362 -9.78 -3.50 2.82
C VAL A 362 -10.00 -2.26 1.95
N LEU A 363 -9.16 -1.21 2.08
CA LEU A 363 -9.26 -0.03 1.20
C LEU A 363 -8.86 -0.31 -0.25
N GLU A 364 -7.83 -1.12 -0.45
CA GLU A 364 -7.41 -1.55 -1.79
C GLU A 364 -8.51 -2.38 -2.46
N ALA A 365 -9.09 -3.35 -1.73
CA ALA A 365 -10.23 -4.11 -2.20
C ALA A 365 -11.42 -3.20 -2.53
N GLN A 366 -11.72 -2.20 -1.68
CA GLN A 366 -12.81 -1.26 -1.93
C GLN A 366 -12.64 -0.48 -3.23
N LYS A 367 -11.40 -0.08 -3.57
CA LYS A 367 -11.10 0.61 -4.82
C LYS A 367 -11.18 -0.32 -6.03
N GLU A 368 -10.77 -1.58 -5.87
CA GLU A 368 -10.92 -2.58 -6.92
C GLU A 368 -12.38 -2.86 -7.22
N ILE A 369 -13.22 -3.00 -6.19
CA ILE A 369 -14.67 -3.18 -6.32
C ILE A 369 -15.32 -1.96 -7.02
N GLN A 370 -14.86 -0.73 -6.71
CA GLN A 370 -15.29 0.46 -7.44
C GLN A 370 -14.90 0.39 -8.93
N SER A 371 -13.69 -0.04 -9.26
CA SER A 371 -13.24 -0.24 -10.65
C SER A 371 -14.08 -1.30 -11.35
N PHE A 372 -14.43 -2.38 -10.63
CA PHE A 372 -15.28 -3.45 -11.11
C PHE A 372 -16.69 -2.92 -11.47
N SER A 373 -17.30 -2.13 -10.58
CA SER A 373 -18.62 -1.55 -10.83
C SER A 373 -18.65 -0.62 -12.06
N GLU A 374 -17.59 0.18 -12.26
CA GLU A 374 -17.45 1.03 -13.45
C GLU A 374 -17.28 0.20 -14.74
N ARG A 375 -16.62 -0.96 -14.64
CA ARG A 375 -16.46 -1.89 -15.77
C ARG A 375 -17.80 -2.53 -16.14
N MET A 376 -18.65 -2.87 -15.17
CA MET A 376 -20.00 -3.39 -15.42
C MET A 376 -20.88 -2.36 -16.13
N GLN A 377 -20.82 -1.09 -15.74
CA GLN A 377 -21.56 -0.04 -16.46
C GLN A 377 -21.07 0.11 -17.91
N ARG A 378 -19.76 0.01 -18.17
CA ARG A 378 -19.23 0.01 -19.55
C ARG A 378 -19.72 -1.18 -20.36
N MET A 379 -19.75 -2.38 -19.74
CA MET A 379 -20.29 -3.58 -20.37
C MET A 379 -21.76 -3.40 -20.77
N PHE A 380 -22.57 -2.83 -19.88
CA PHE A 380 -23.97 -2.51 -20.19
C PHE A 380 -24.09 -1.49 -21.33
N GLY A 381 -23.22 -0.49 -21.38
CA GLY A 381 -23.12 0.45 -22.52
C GLY A 381 -22.86 -0.25 -23.85
N MET A 382 -21.98 -1.27 -23.86
CA MET A 382 -21.73 -2.09 -25.05
C MET A 382 -22.95 -2.92 -25.47
N VAL A 383 -23.75 -3.41 -24.50
CA VAL A 383 -25.02 -4.12 -24.80
C VAL A 383 -26.02 -3.19 -25.46
N ARG A 384 -26.14 -1.94 -25.00
CA ARG A 384 -27.00 -0.91 -25.61
C ARG A 384 -26.57 -0.62 -27.06
N GLU A 385 -25.26 -0.51 -27.28
CA GLU A 385 -24.71 -0.32 -28.63
C GLU A 385 -24.98 -1.54 -29.53
N LEU A 386 -24.85 -2.77 -29.00
CA LEU A 386 -25.14 -4.01 -29.72
C LEU A 386 -26.60 -4.07 -30.17
N LEU A 387 -27.53 -3.65 -29.33
CA LEU A 387 -28.96 -3.54 -29.69
C LEU A 387 -29.16 -2.54 -30.85
N THR A 388 -28.52 -1.38 -30.77
CA THR A 388 -28.61 -0.35 -31.80
C THR A 388 -28.03 -0.84 -33.13
N LEU A 389 -26.92 -1.58 -33.12
CA LEU A 389 -26.35 -2.21 -34.32
C LEU A 389 -27.31 -3.26 -34.92
N SER A 390 -28.00 -4.03 -34.05
CA SER A 390 -28.97 -5.03 -34.49
C SER A 390 -30.20 -4.42 -35.19
N SER A 391 -30.70 -3.27 -34.75
CA SER A 391 -31.83 -2.56 -35.36
C SER A 391 -31.48 -1.93 -36.71
N SER A 392 -30.26 -1.49 -36.89
CA SER A 392 -29.80 -0.80 -38.12
C SER A 392 -29.46 -1.75 -39.29
N ALA A 393 -29.54 -3.05 -39.09
CA ALA A 393 -29.11 -4.09 -40.08
C ALA A 393 -30.11 -4.28 -41.23
N SER A 394 -31.27 -3.60 -41.21
CA SER A 394 -32.25 -3.59 -42.31
C SER A 394 -31.68 -2.98 -43.62
N ASN A 395 -30.54 -2.28 -43.55
CA ASN A 395 -29.85 -1.74 -44.74
C ASN A 395 -28.48 -2.44 -44.88
N LYS A 396 -28.43 -3.54 -45.67
CA LYS A 396 -27.23 -4.35 -46.00
C LYS A 396 -26.07 -3.49 -46.49
N LYS A 397 -25.08 -3.23 -45.63
CA LYS A 397 -23.69 -2.95 -46.04
C LYS A 397 -22.77 -3.80 -45.14
N ASP A 398 -21.85 -4.55 -45.79
CA ASP A 398 -20.97 -5.60 -45.22
C ASP A 398 -20.14 -5.22 -43.98
N ASN A 399 -19.92 -3.92 -43.70
CA ASN A 399 -19.14 -3.47 -42.54
C ASN A 399 -19.86 -3.61 -41.18
N LYS A 400 -21.18 -3.54 -41.13
CA LYS A 400 -21.93 -3.56 -39.84
C LYS A 400 -21.98 -4.94 -39.18
N ALA A 401 -21.96 -6.02 -39.97
CA ALA A 401 -21.91 -7.39 -39.44
C ALA A 401 -20.55 -7.66 -38.75
N GLY A 402 -19.47 -7.11 -39.29
CA GLY A 402 -18.15 -7.19 -38.66
C GLY A 402 -18.07 -6.46 -37.34
N ASP A 403 -18.71 -5.28 -37.24
CA ASP A 403 -18.70 -4.47 -36.02
C ASP A 403 -19.61 -5.10 -34.94
N PHE A 404 -20.75 -5.66 -35.29
CA PHE A 404 -21.61 -6.43 -34.39
C PHE A 404 -20.85 -7.61 -33.77
N ASN A 405 -20.20 -8.42 -34.57
CA ASN A 405 -19.45 -9.59 -34.09
C ASN A 405 -18.27 -9.19 -33.20
N LYS A 406 -17.54 -8.14 -33.56
CA LYS A 406 -16.45 -7.59 -32.70
C LYS A 406 -16.98 -7.14 -31.33
N LEU A 407 -18.08 -6.41 -31.32
CA LEU A 407 -18.68 -5.92 -30.10
C LEU A 407 -19.22 -7.06 -29.22
N TYR A 408 -19.88 -8.06 -29.85
CA TYR A 408 -20.33 -9.25 -29.14
C TYR A 408 -19.19 -10.03 -28.51
N THR A 409 -18.10 -10.30 -29.25
CA THR A 409 -16.90 -10.96 -28.72
C THR A 409 -16.24 -10.14 -27.59
N ARG A 410 -16.32 -8.82 -27.68
CA ARG A 410 -15.82 -7.95 -26.61
C ARG A 410 -16.65 -8.07 -25.33
N ILE A 411 -17.97 -8.14 -25.44
CA ILE A 411 -18.88 -8.36 -24.30
C ILE A 411 -18.61 -9.72 -23.65
N GLU A 412 -18.45 -10.79 -24.45
CA GLU A 412 -18.10 -12.15 -23.97
C GLU A 412 -16.76 -12.14 -23.21
N LYS A 413 -15.77 -11.40 -23.72
CA LYS A 413 -14.49 -11.24 -23.01
C LYS A 413 -14.65 -10.48 -21.67
N TYR A 414 -15.56 -9.50 -21.60
CA TYR A 414 -15.83 -8.74 -20.38
C TYR A 414 -16.50 -9.60 -19.30
N GLU A 415 -17.34 -10.55 -19.67
CA GLU A 415 -17.90 -11.54 -18.74
C GLU A 415 -16.79 -12.39 -18.11
N GLY A 416 -15.91 -13.01 -18.91
CA GLY A 416 -14.78 -13.73 -18.35
C GLY A 416 -13.81 -12.88 -17.51
N ILE A 417 -13.74 -11.56 -17.74
CA ILE A 417 -13.02 -10.63 -16.86
C ILE A 417 -13.80 -10.42 -15.56
N SER A 418 -15.13 -10.34 -15.61
CA SER A 418 -16.01 -10.21 -14.44
C SER A 418 -15.81 -11.35 -13.46
N ASP A 419 -15.88 -12.60 -13.95
CA ASP A 419 -15.67 -13.82 -13.17
C ASP A 419 -14.30 -13.84 -12.49
N ASN A 420 -13.26 -13.50 -13.26
CA ASN A 420 -11.90 -13.45 -12.71
C ASN A 420 -11.75 -12.34 -11.66
N MET A 421 -12.40 -11.19 -11.82
CA MET A 421 -12.38 -10.11 -10.83
C MET A 421 -13.06 -10.53 -9.53
N GLU A 422 -14.24 -11.14 -9.60
CA GLU A 422 -14.91 -11.69 -8.41
C GLU A 422 -13.99 -12.65 -7.67
N LEU A 423 -13.47 -13.67 -8.38
CA LEU A 423 -12.63 -14.71 -7.80
C LEU A 423 -11.36 -14.16 -7.14
N GLU A 424 -10.64 -13.28 -7.82
CA GLU A 424 -9.36 -12.76 -7.31
C GLU A 424 -9.56 -11.76 -6.16
N ILE A 425 -10.63 -10.93 -6.20
CA ILE A 425 -10.97 -10.05 -5.08
C ILE A 425 -11.44 -10.88 -3.87
N ALA A 426 -12.24 -11.94 -4.08
CA ALA A 426 -12.67 -12.85 -3.02
C ALA A 426 -11.47 -13.53 -2.34
N LYS A 427 -10.53 -14.10 -3.10
CA LYS A 427 -9.30 -14.69 -2.58
C LYS A 427 -8.47 -13.69 -1.77
N TYR A 428 -8.38 -12.46 -2.25
CA TYR A 428 -7.67 -11.41 -1.54
C TYR A 428 -8.32 -11.09 -0.20
N LEU A 429 -9.65 -10.89 -0.17
CA LEU A 429 -10.41 -10.62 1.04
C LEU A 429 -10.35 -11.78 2.04
N ASP A 430 -10.34 -13.01 1.56
CA ASP A 430 -10.15 -14.21 2.38
C ASP A 430 -8.78 -14.22 3.05
N SER A 431 -7.72 -13.96 2.28
CA SER A 431 -6.36 -13.86 2.82
C SER A 431 -6.19 -12.74 3.87
N VAL A 432 -6.96 -11.66 3.74
CA VAL A 432 -7.01 -10.58 4.74
C VAL A 432 -7.75 -11.03 5.99
N SER A 433 -8.74 -11.91 5.86
CA SER A 433 -9.57 -12.42 6.96
C SER A 433 -8.81 -13.31 7.93
N ASP A 434 -7.71 -13.93 7.52
CA ASP A 434 -6.83 -14.74 8.39
C ASP A 434 -6.08 -13.92 9.45
N ALA A 435 -6.07 -12.59 9.33
CA ALA A 435 -5.47 -11.70 10.31
C ALA A 435 -6.41 -11.43 11.51
N HIS A 436 -5.85 -10.94 12.61
CA HIS A 436 -6.65 -10.48 13.75
C HIS A 436 -7.37 -9.16 13.41
N LEU A 437 -8.62 -9.29 12.97
CA LEU A 437 -9.48 -8.18 12.53
C LEU A 437 -10.41 -7.68 13.65
N SER A 438 -10.72 -6.38 13.62
CA SER A 438 -11.83 -5.82 14.37
C SER A 438 -13.18 -6.32 13.82
N ASP A 439 -14.21 -6.34 14.65
CA ASP A 439 -15.54 -6.78 14.22
C ASP A 439 -16.13 -5.86 13.12
N ASP A 440 -15.80 -4.57 13.14
CA ASP A 440 -16.15 -3.61 12.08
C ASP A 440 -15.47 -3.96 10.75
N THR A 441 -14.20 -4.33 10.78
CA THR A 441 -13.47 -4.75 9.57
C THR A 441 -14.01 -6.05 9.00
N LYS A 442 -14.38 -7.02 9.87
CA LYS A 442 -15.05 -8.27 9.43
C LYS A 442 -16.41 -8.01 8.78
N ALA A 443 -17.18 -7.06 9.33
CA ALA A 443 -18.47 -6.68 8.75
C ALA A 443 -18.28 -6.04 7.36
N LYS A 444 -17.26 -5.18 7.19
CA LYS A 444 -16.92 -4.59 5.88
C LYS A 444 -16.48 -5.64 4.86
N ILE A 445 -15.66 -6.62 5.25
CA ILE A 445 -15.25 -7.70 4.34
C ILE A 445 -16.46 -8.50 3.86
N ARG A 446 -17.38 -8.86 4.77
CA ARG A 446 -18.62 -9.57 4.39
C ARG A 446 -19.48 -8.76 3.42
N ALA A 447 -19.60 -7.45 3.64
CA ALA A 447 -20.31 -6.56 2.72
C ALA A 447 -19.64 -6.54 1.34
N MET A 448 -18.32 -6.45 1.28
CA MET A 448 -17.56 -6.46 0.04
C MET A 448 -17.67 -7.79 -0.72
N LEU A 449 -17.65 -8.93 -0.04
CA LEU A 449 -17.87 -10.24 -0.66
C LEU A 449 -19.25 -10.32 -1.32
N ARG A 450 -20.27 -9.75 -0.69
CA ARG A 450 -21.60 -9.63 -1.28
C ARG A 450 -21.60 -8.65 -2.46
N GLU A 451 -20.95 -7.48 -2.33
CA GLU A 451 -20.85 -6.50 -3.42
C GLU A 451 -20.26 -7.13 -4.70
N ILE A 452 -19.18 -7.93 -4.60
CA ILE A 452 -18.54 -8.54 -5.78
C ILE A 452 -19.40 -9.61 -6.43
N SER A 453 -20.13 -10.42 -5.67
CA SER A 453 -21.03 -11.43 -6.23
C SER A 453 -22.22 -10.82 -6.95
N GLU A 454 -22.78 -9.73 -6.43
CA GLU A 454 -23.84 -9.00 -7.11
C GLU A 454 -23.32 -8.25 -8.38
N LEU A 455 -22.06 -7.78 -8.37
CA LEU A 455 -21.45 -7.16 -9.55
C LEU A 455 -21.16 -8.17 -10.67
N GLU A 456 -20.76 -9.40 -10.33
CA GLU A 456 -20.63 -10.50 -11.27
C GLU A 456 -22.01 -10.82 -11.89
N SER A 457 -23.06 -10.93 -11.08
CA SER A 457 -24.44 -11.16 -11.55
C SER A 457 -24.95 -10.05 -12.50
N ILE A 458 -24.46 -8.79 -12.35
CA ILE A 458 -24.68 -7.71 -13.33
C ILE A 458 -23.97 -8.04 -14.66
N GLY A 459 -22.74 -8.55 -14.60
CA GLY A 459 -21.98 -8.99 -15.78
C GLY A 459 -22.70 -10.10 -16.53
N ASP A 460 -23.16 -11.11 -15.82
CA ASP A 460 -23.96 -12.22 -16.34
C ASP A 460 -25.24 -11.75 -17.03
N ALA A 461 -25.99 -10.84 -16.39
CA ALA A 461 -27.19 -10.26 -16.99
C ALA A 461 -26.87 -9.51 -18.30
N CYS A 462 -25.78 -8.75 -18.34
CA CYS A 462 -25.28 -8.08 -19.55
C CYS A 462 -24.97 -9.09 -20.67
N TYR A 463 -24.26 -10.18 -20.35
CA TYR A 463 -23.92 -11.22 -21.31
C TYR A 463 -25.17 -11.96 -21.80
N ASN A 464 -26.13 -12.28 -20.91
CA ASN A 464 -27.41 -12.89 -21.27
C ASN A 464 -28.22 -12.02 -22.24
N MET A 465 -28.26 -10.71 -22.01
CA MET A 465 -28.88 -9.76 -22.95
C MET A 465 -28.16 -9.77 -24.31
N ALA A 466 -26.83 -9.69 -24.32
CA ALA A 466 -26.04 -9.72 -25.55
C ALA A 466 -26.26 -11.03 -26.33
N ARG A 467 -26.31 -12.18 -25.66
CA ARG A 467 -26.62 -13.49 -26.25
C ARG A 467 -28.04 -13.52 -26.84
N THR A 468 -29.00 -12.93 -26.15
CA THR A 468 -30.39 -12.84 -26.64
C THR A 468 -30.49 -11.97 -27.88
N ILE A 469 -29.82 -10.81 -27.89
CA ILE A 469 -29.71 -9.91 -29.05
C ILE A 469 -29.02 -10.63 -30.22
N SER A 470 -27.92 -11.38 -29.96
CA SER A 470 -27.18 -12.13 -30.98
C SER A 470 -28.01 -13.26 -31.59
N ARG A 471 -28.78 -14.01 -30.77
CA ARG A 471 -29.71 -15.04 -31.29
C ARG A 471 -30.78 -14.40 -32.17
N LYS A 472 -31.31 -13.25 -31.78
CA LYS A 472 -32.31 -12.53 -32.58
C LYS A 472 -31.73 -12.02 -33.89
N TYR A 473 -30.53 -11.45 -33.87
CA TYR A 473 -29.81 -10.93 -35.05
C TYR A 473 -29.49 -12.01 -36.09
N ASN A 474 -29.07 -13.21 -35.64
CA ASN A 474 -28.69 -14.34 -36.49
C ASN A 474 -29.87 -15.30 -36.78
N GLY A 475 -31.02 -15.09 -36.15
CA GLY A 475 -32.18 -15.96 -36.26
C GLY A 475 -32.96 -15.72 -37.57
N LYS A 476 -33.91 -16.63 -37.85
CA LYS A 476 -34.83 -16.54 -39.01
C LYS A 476 -36.16 -15.87 -38.63
N GLU A 477 -36.31 -15.44 -37.38
CA GLU A 477 -37.52 -14.84 -36.88
C GLU A 477 -37.68 -13.37 -37.31
N ASP A 478 -38.92 -12.87 -37.34
CA ASP A 478 -39.20 -11.49 -37.66
C ASP A 478 -38.46 -10.51 -36.73
N HIS A 479 -38.07 -9.36 -37.25
CA HIS A 479 -37.44 -8.29 -36.47
C HIS A 479 -38.40 -7.74 -35.40
N PHE A 480 -37.86 -7.13 -34.35
CA PHE A 480 -38.66 -6.33 -33.45
C PHE A 480 -39.34 -5.18 -34.24
N ILE A 481 -40.58 -4.85 -33.86
CA ILE A 481 -41.23 -3.64 -34.38
C ILE A 481 -40.66 -2.39 -33.70
N GLU A 482 -40.80 -1.24 -34.31
CA GLU A 482 -40.25 0.04 -33.80
C GLU A 482 -40.68 0.30 -32.34
N LYS A 483 -41.93 0.08 -32.02
CA LYS A 483 -42.50 0.19 -30.66
C LYS A 483 -41.72 -0.69 -29.64
N GLN A 484 -41.32 -1.92 -29.99
CA GLN A 484 -40.56 -2.80 -29.11
C GLN A 484 -39.11 -2.27 -28.90
N TYR A 485 -38.48 -1.76 -29.96
CA TYR A 485 -37.16 -1.12 -29.82
C TYR A 485 -37.22 0.08 -28.89
N ASP A 486 -38.23 0.95 -29.01
CA ASP A 486 -38.41 2.10 -28.14
C ASP A 486 -38.59 1.69 -26.66
N HIS A 487 -39.41 0.66 -26.40
CA HIS A 487 -39.60 0.13 -25.05
C HIS A 487 -38.32 -0.45 -24.47
N ILE A 488 -37.56 -1.22 -25.25
CA ILE A 488 -36.27 -1.77 -24.79
C ILE A 488 -35.30 -0.64 -24.51
N HIS A 489 -35.17 0.36 -25.39
CA HIS A 489 -34.30 1.52 -25.17
C HIS A 489 -34.69 2.30 -23.91
N GLN A 490 -35.98 2.52 -23.66
CA GLN A 490 -36.44 3.20 -22.44
C GLN A 490 -36.11 2.39 -21.19
N MET A 491 -36.33 1.07 -21.24
CA MET A 491 -35.96 0.16 -20.12
C MET A 491 -34.47 0.18 -19.84
N MET A 492 -33.65 0.09 -20.88
CA MET A 492 -32.18 0.16 -20.77
C MET A 492 -31.73 1.53 -20.25
N GLU A 493 -32.40 2.62 -20.57
CA GLU A 493 -32.12 3.95 -20.05
C GLU A 493 -32.32 4.03 -18.53
N LEU A 494 -33.46 3.48 -18.03
CA LEU A 494 -33.75 3.39 -16.60
C LEU A 494 -32.69 2.53 -15.89
N THR A 495 -32.29 1.42 -16.49
CA THR A 495 -31.25 0.52 -15.96
C THR A 495 -29.88 1.22 -15.92
N ASP A 496 -29.52 2.00 -16.93
CA ASP A 496 -28.26 2.78 -16.93
C ASP A 496 -28.26 3.88 -15.87
N GLN A 497 -29.42 4.50 -15.61
CA GLN A 497 -29.56 5.46 -14.51
C GLN A 497 -29.34 4.79 -13.14
N SER A 498 -29.81 3.54 -12.96
CA SER A 498 -29.58 2.75 -11.76
C SER A 498 -28.08 2.46 -11.57
N LEU A 499 -27.38 1.99 -12.61
CA LEU A 499 -25.94 1.76 -12.61
C LEU A 499 -25.15 3.05 -12.33
N THR A 500 -25.57 4.17 -12.92
CA THR A 500 -24.95 5.48 -12.69
C THR A 500 -25.08 5.91 -11.24
N GLN A 501 -26.25 5.70 -10.64
CA GLN A 501 -26.49 6.04 -9.23
C GLN A 501 -25.65 5.14 -8.30
N MET A 502 -25.59 3.84 -8.56
CA MET A 502 -24.72 2.89 -7.85
C MET A 502 -23.26 3.35 -7.89
N ASN A 503 -22.73 3.66 -9.08
CA ASN A 503 -21.35 4.12 -9.22
C ASN A 503 -21.08 5.44 -8.50
N ARG A 504 -22.03 6.35 -8.41
CA ARG A 504 -21.92 7.57 -7.58
C ARG A 504 -21.81 7.23 -6.10
N LEU A 505 -22.64 6.30 -5.61
CA LEU A 505 -22.58 5.83 -4.21
C LEU A 505 -21.26 5.11 -3.89
N MET A 506 -20.74 4.33 -4.83
CA MET A 506 -19.45 3.65 -4.67
C MET A 506 -18.27 4.63 -4.58
N LYS A 507 -18.33 5.80 -5.23
CA LYS A 507 -17.27 6.85 -5.22
C LYS A 507 -17.29 7.75 -3.99
N GLY A 508 -18.44 7.93 -3.33
CA GLY A 508 -18.63 8.98 -2.34
C GLY A 508 -18.49 8.56 -0.88
N ARG A 509 -18.46 9.57 0.03
CA ARG A 509 -18.56 9.35 1.48
C ARG A 509 -20.03 9.16 1.88
N LYS A 510 -20.30 8.28 2.85
CA LYS A 510 -21.65 7.87 3.29
C LYS A 510 -22.65 9.00 3.61
N GLU A 511 -22.17 10.21 3.88
CA GLU A 511 -22.99 11.32 4.42
C GLU A 511 -23.66 12.23 3.37
N SER A 512 -23.39 12.04 2.06
CA SER A 512 -23.82 13.01 1.02
C SER A 512 -24.76 12.44 -0.05
N PHE A 513 -25.31 11.22 0.10
CA PHE A 513 -26.04 10.56 -0.99
C PHE A 513 -27.49 10.22 -0.65
N ASP A 514 -28.38 10.54 -1.59
CA ASP A 514 -29.78 10.15 -1.55
C ASP A 514 -29.93 8.67 -1.95
N VAL A 515 -29.87 7.80 -0.94
CA VAL A 515 -30.06 6.35 -1.08
C VAL A 515 -31.46 6.04 -1.59
N ASN A 516 -32.45 6.84 -1.22
CA ASN A 516 -33.83 6.64 -1.63
C ASN A 516 -33.99 6.71 -3.15
N ARG A 517 -33.10 7.43 -3.84
CA ARG A 517 -33.12 7.50 -5.30
C ARG A 517 -32.82 6.15 -5.96
N SER A 518 -31.92 5.31 -5.39
CA SER A 518 -31.66 3.98 -5.93
C SER A 518 -32.89 3.08 -5.85
N PHE A 519 -33.59 3.07 -4.72
CA PHE A 519 -34.82 2.32 -4.54
C PHE A 519 -35.96 2.88 -5.42
N HIS A 520 -35.98 4.19 -5.65
CA HIS A 520 -36.98 4.81 -6.52
C HIS A 520 -36.82 4.39 -7.98
N ILE A 521 -35.58 4.39 -8.49
CA ILE A 521 -35.28 3.95 -9.86
C ILE A 521 -35.63 2.47 -10.04
N GLU A 522 -35.30 1.61 -9.08
CA GLU A 522 -35.66 0.18 -9.11
C GLU A 522 -37.18 0.00 -9.17
N HIS A 523 -37.91 0.75 -8.35
CA HIS A 523 -39.39 0.72 -8.38
C HIS A 523 -39.96 1.18 -9.73
N GLU A 524 -39.37 2.16 -10.39
CA GLU A 524 -39.72 2.59 -11.75
C GLU A 524 -39.44 1.48 -12.77
N ILE A 525 -38.30 0.79 -12.68
CA ILE A 525 -37.96 -0.37 -13.53
C ILE A 525 -39.01 -1.47 -13.39
N ASN A 526 -39.37 -1.85 -12.16
CA ASN A 526 -40.35 -2.87 -11.86
C ASN A 526 -41.74 -2.52 -12.39
N ASN A 527 -42.17 -1.28 -12.18
CA ASN A 527 -43.46 -0.81 -12.69
C ASN A 527 -43.49 -0.83 -14.22
N TYR A 528 -42.44 -0.35 -14.86
CA TYR A 528 -42.34 -0.33 -16.31
C TYR A 528 -42.32 -1.74 -16.90
N ARG A 529 -41.57 -2.68 -16.33
CA ARG A 529 -41.57 -4.09 -16.71
C ARG A 529 -42.99 -4.69 -16.63
N ASN A 530 -43.74 -4.43 -15.54
CA ASN A 530 -45.10 -4.94 -15.37
C ASN A 530 -46.07 -4.36 -16.42
N GLN A 531 -45.92 -3.09 -16.74
CA GLN A 531 -46.68 -2.44 -17.81
C GLN A 531 -46.39 -3.09 -19.16
N LEU A 532 -45.11 -3.27 -19.51
CA LEU A 532 -44.70 -3.87 -20.77
C LEU A 532 -45.12 -5.34 -20.88
N LYS A 533 -45.11 -6.09 -19.78
CA LYS A 533 -45.61 -7.48 -19.73
C LYS A 533 -47.10 -7.56 -20.10
N THR A 534 -47.92 -6.69 -19.54
CA THR A 534 -49.35 -6.62 -19.83
C THR A 534 -49.60 -6.21 -21.29
N GLN A 535 -48.82 -5.22 -21.77
CA GLN A 535 -48.91 -4.76 -23.15
C GLN A 535 -48.50 -5.86 -24.14
N ASN A 536 -47.41 -6.60 -23.86
CA ASN A 536 -46.93 -7.70 -24.70
C ASN A 536 -47.99 -8.81 -24.88
N ILE A 537 -48.73 -9.15 -23.82
CA ILE A 537 -49.81 -10.13 -23.90
C ILE A 537 -50.91 -9.61 -24.84
N THR A 538 -51.29 -8.33 -24.75
CA THR A 538 -52.30 -7.71 -25.59
C THR A 538 -51.85 -7.66 -27.05
N ASP A 539 -50.61 -7.23 -27.31
CA ASP A 539 -50.08 -7.08 -28.66
C ASP A 539 -49.92 -8.46 -29.38
N VAL A 540 -49.51 -9.52 -28.65
CA VAL A 540 -49.48 -10.90 -29.19
C VAL A 540 -50.88 -11.40 -29.52
N ASN A 541 -51.87 -11.18 -28.66
CA ASN A 541 -53.27 -11.57 -28.90
C ASN A 541 -53.89 -10.82 -30.11
N ASN A 542 -53.44 -9.58 -30.33
CA ASN A 542 -53.87 -8.77 -31.49
C ASN A 542 -53.07 -9.12 -32.77
N HIS A 543 -52.17 -10.09 -32.72
CA HIS A 543 -51.31 -10.49 -33.84
C HIS A 543 -50.40 -9.37 -34.40
N GLU A 544 -49.99 -8.39 -33.56
CA GLU A 544 -49.02 -7.35 -33.96
C GLU A 544 -47.65 -7.95 -34.23
N TYR A 545 -47.29 -9.04 -33.55
CA TYR A 545 -46.12 -9.85 -33.74
C TYR A 545 -46.34 -11.28 -33.22
N THR A 546 -45.41 -12.19 -33.57
CA THR A 546 -45.49 -13.59 -33.18
C THR A 546 -45.19 -13.79 -31.70
N TYR A 547 -45.72 -14.87 -31.09
CA TYR A 547 -45.43 -15.25 -29.71
C TYR A 547 -43.89 -15.40 -29.46
N ALA A 548 -43.15 -15.96 -30.44
CA ALA A 548 -41.71 -16.12 -30.34
C ALA A 548 -40.99 -14.76 -30.22
N VAL A 549 -41.37 -13.77 -31.03
CA VAL A 549 -40.83 -12.40 -30.92
C VAL A 549 -41.18 -11.76 -29.59
N GLY A 550 -42.44 -11.91 -29.12
CA GLY A 550 -42.90 -11.42 -27.82
C GLY A 550 -42.12 -12.03 -26.64
N THR A 551 -41.75 -13.31 -26.74
CA THR A 551 -40.92 -13.99 -25.71
C THR A 551 -39.53 -13.40 -25.66
N ILE A 552 -38.81 -13.29 -26.80
CA ILE A 552 -37.46 -12.72 -26.87
C ILE A 552 -37.43 -11.26 -26.40
N TYR A 553 -38.48 -10.51 -26.75
CA TYR A 553 -38.68 -9.13 -26.28
C TYR A 553 -38.77 -9.07 -24.75
N MET A 554 -39.62 -9.93 -24.14
CA MET A 554 -39.77 -9.98 -22.70
C MET A 554 -38.55 -10.54 -21.97
N ASP A 555 -37.76 -11.42 -22.59
CA ASP A 555 -36.48 -11.87 -22.03
C ASP A 555 -35.51 -10.69 -21.82
N LEU A 556 -35.38 -9.78 -22.80
CA LEU A 556 -34.56 -8.58 -22.65
C LEU A 556 -35.08 -7.64 -21.54
N ILE A 557 -36.38 -7.43 -21.48
CA ILE A 557 -37.03 -6.59 -20.45
C ILE A 557 -36.80 -7.17 -19.05
N ASN A 558 -36.93 -8.50 -18.89
CA ASN A 558 -36.72 -9.18 -17.61
C ASN A 558 -35.26 -9.18 -17.18
N GLU A 559 -34.30 -9.31 -18.12
CA GLU A 559 -32.89 -9.21 -17.77
C GLU A 559 -32.51 -7.78 -17.32
N CYS A 560 -33.13 -6.73 -17.90
CA CYS A 560 -32.93 -5.36 -17.41
C CYS A 560 -33.46 -5.17 -15.97
N GLU A 561 -34.60 -5.78 -15.64
CA GLU A 561 -35.17 -5.71 -14.29
C GLU A 561 -34.28 -6.47 -13.27
N LYS A 562 -33.86 -7.70 -13.58
CA LYS A 562 -32.93 -8.45 -12.73
C LYS A 562 -31.66 -7.65 -12.46
N LEU A 563 -31.11 -7.00 -13.51
CA LEU A 563 -29.93 -6.14 -13.35
C LEU A 563 -30.23 -4.99 -12.39
N GLY A 564 -31.42 -4.39 -12.44
CA GLY A 564 -31.88 -3.38 -11.48
C GLY A 564 -31.89 -3.90 -10.04
N ASP A 565 -32.36 -5.12 -9.82
CA ASP A 565 -32.36 -5.79 -8.51
C ASP A 565 -30.92 -6.02 -7.99
N TYR A 566 -30.01 -6.50 -8.83
CA TYR A 566 -28.60 -6.68 -8.46
C TYR A 566 -27.95 -5.35 -8.08
N VAL A 567 -28.25 -4.27 -8.82
CA VAL A 567 -27.75 -2.92 -8.49
C VAL A 567 -28.20 -2.49 -7.10
N VAL A 568 -29.47 -2.72 -6.74
CA VAL A 568 -29.97 -2.40 -5.39
C VAL A 568 -29.29 -3.26 -4.34
N ASN A 569 -29.08 -4.55 -4.61
CA ASN A 569 -28.35 -5.45 -3.70
C ASN A 569 -26.92 -4.96 -3.42
N VAL A 570 -26.19 -4.47 -4.44
CA VAL A 570 -24.87 -3.83 -4.27
C VAL A 570 -24.96 -2.62 -3.34
N VAL A 571 -25.97 -1.76 -3.54
CA VAL A 571 -26.20 -0.56 -2.72
C VAL A 571 -26.50 -0.94 -1.27
N GLU A 572 -27.38 -1.92 -1.04
CA GLU A 572 -27.71 -2.43 0.30
C GLU A 572 -26.49 -3.01 1.02
N ALA A 573 -25.71 -3.84 0.32
CA ALA A 573 -24.46 -4.40 0.85
C ALA A 573 -23.47 -3.29 1.25
N ARG A 574 -23.32 -2.27 0.41
CA ARG A 574 -22.46 -1.10 0.66
C ARG A 574 -22.85 -0.32 1.90
N LEU A 575 -24.13 -0.20 2.15
CA LEU A 575 -24.68 0.55 3.28
C LEU A 575 -24.78 -0.29 4.56
N GLY A 576 -24.63 -1.60 4.47
CA GLY A 576 -24.80 -2.53 5.56
C GLY A 576 -26.25 -2.64 6.04
N ILE A 577 -27.22 -2.52 5.11
CA ILE A 577 -28.65 -2.55 5.40
C ILE A 577 -29.15 -4.00 5.55
N ARG A 578 -28.44 -4.99 5.00
CA ARG A 578 -28.70 -6.45 5.16
C ARG A 578 -27.44 -7.28 5.17
#